data_210974f132c079c7cdecd178aef0fe63
#
_entry.id   210974f132c079c7cdecd178aef0fe63
#
_cell.length_a   1.000
_cell.length_b   1.000
_cell.length_c   1.000
_cell.angle_alpha   90.00
_cell.angle_beta   90.00
_cell.angle_gamma   90.00
#
_symmetry.space_group_name_H-M   'P 1'
#
loop_
_entity.id
_entity.type
_entity.pdbx_description
1 polymer ?
#
loop_
_entity_poly.entity_id
_entity_poly.type
_entity_poly.pdbx_seq_one_letter_code
_entity_poly.pdbx_strand_id
1 'polypeptide(L)'
;MMRIVSLPFVLAFAVLAPLCAQEDKPAAPAAEVKPDKEVATKLDQLKDIVDDKKFARDAEGFDVITVLVQKWQGGLGDKDKKAVVKGLENVMLKGKLRPHDKAQLYTAAAVAMGQLGIEAADALKSVYEDKRFPKKEEWVPLRCELLKAMGKTKDESKVKFLLEIARRDPEAQLEAAAGEALGNYEDSKQEIKKEIVGGLLIRYGEIDSRSRQLDPADIEAQNMQKRLAVISGKWNDAMRRLTGQTFHEFPEWNEWHNKHKNKEWK
;
A
#
# COMPACT_ATOMS: atom_id res chain seq x y z
N MET A 1 57.89 11.57 -58.53
CA MET A 1 58.41 10.26 -58.07
C MET A 1 57.32 9.61 -57.20
N MET A 2 56.66 8.65 -57.85
CA MET A 2 55.56 7.88 -57.27
C MET A 2 56.12 6.59 -56.65
N ARG A 3 55.86 6.38 -55.36
CA ARG A 3 56.15 5.05 -54.75
C ARG A 3 54.81 4.42 -54.38
N ILE A 4 54.52 3.33 -55.10
CA ILE A 4 53.42 2.42 -54.90
C ILE A 4 53.88 1.44 -53.81
N VAL A 5 53.09 1.39 -52.69
CA VAL A 5 53.27 0.38 -51.64
C VAL A 5 52.15 -0.60 -51.75
N SER A 6 52.49 -1.83 -52.08
CA SER A 6 51.57 -2.97 -52.15
C SER A 6 51.17 -3.46 -50.75
N LEU A 7 49.86 -3.65 -50.52
CA LEU A 7 49.32 -4.32 -49.33
C LEU A 7 49.10 -5.81 -49.67
N PRO A 8 49.49 -6.75 -48.85
CA PRO A 8 49.13 -8.15 -49.00
C PRO A 8 47.72 -8.43 -48.49
N PHE A 9 46.97 -9.15 -49.29
CA PHE A 9 45.61 -9.66 -49.02
C PHE A 9 45.77 -10.87 -48.10
N VAL A 10 45.26 -10.73 -46.82
CA VAL A 10 45.15 -11.86 -45.88
C VAL A 10 43.74 -12.42 -45.98
N LEU A 11 43.65 -13.63 -46.52
CA LEU A 11 42.44 -14.45 -46.53
C LEU A 11 42.18 -14.96 -45.10
N ALA A 12 41.14 -14.47 -44.46
CA ALA A 12 40.67 -15.02 -43.20
C ALA A 12 39.68 -16.16 -43.49
N PHE A 13 40.05 -17.36 -43.14
CA PHE A 13 39.18 -18.54 -43.12
C PHE A 13 38.19 -18.39 -41.95
N ALA A 14 36.92 -18.21 -42.26
CA ALA A 14 35.82 -18.27 -41.26
C ALA A 14 35.56 -19.75 -40.94
N VAL A 15 35.95 -20.17 -39.74
CA VAL A 15 35.57 -21.46 -39.18
C VAL A 15 34.13 -21.32 -38.65
N LEU A 16 33.18 -21.92 -39.37
CA LEU A 16 31.82 -22.13 -38.90
C LEU A 16 31.84 -23.17 -37.76
N ALA A 17 31.72 -22.69 -36.50
CA ALA A 17 31.43 -23.56 -35.38
C ALA A 17 29.92 -23.92 -35.43
N PRO A 18 29.54 -25.20 -35.22
CA PRO A 18 28.13 -25.56 -35.13
C PRO A 18 27.51 -24.94 -33.87
N LEU A 19 26.42 -24.20 -34.05
CA LEU A 19 25.54 -23.76 -32.97
C LEU A 19 24.95 -25.03 -32.32
N CYS A 20 25.51 -25.45 -31.18
CA CYS A 20 24.85 -26.41 -30.31
C CYS A 20 23.59 -25.71 -29.77
N ALA A 21 22.42 -26.13 -30.22
CA ALA A 21 21.16 -25.84 -29.61
C ALA A 21 21.24 -26.33 -28.15
N GLN A 22 21.35 -25.40 -27.22
CA GLN A 22 21.10 -25.69 -25.81
C GLN A 22 19.61 -26.00 -25.70
N GLU A 23 19.28 -27.29 -25.58
CA GLU A 23 17.94 -27.70 -25.12
C GLU A 23 17.72 -27.07 -23.75
N ASP A 24 16.75 -26.14 -23.67
CA ASP A 24 16.22 -25.62 -22.43
C ASP A 24 15.68 -26.79 -21.60
N LYS A 25 16.53 -27.27 -20.70
CA LYS A 25 16.09 -28.24 -19.68
C LYS A 25 14.96 -27.61 -18.91
N PRO A 26 13.76 -28.21 -18.88
CA PRO A 26 12.66 -27.66 -18.09
C PRO A 26 13.15 -27.49 -16.65
N ALA A 27 12.97 -26.27 -16.11
CA ALA A 27 13.33 -25.96 -14.74
C ALA A 27 12.73 -27.02 -13.82
N ALA A 28 13.55 -27.64 -13.00
CA ALA A 28 13.10 -28.62 -12.03
C ALA A 28 11.95 -28.01 -11.21
N PRO A 29 10.85 -28.75 -10.95
CA PRO A 29 9.77 -28.22 -10.14
C PRO A 29 10.34 -27.76 -8.80
N ALA A 30 10.02 -26.51 -8.43
CA ALA A 30 10.45 -25.92 -7.15
C ALA A 30 10.08 -26.90 -6.03
N ALA A 31 11.08 -27.31 -5.24
CA ALA A 31 10.85 -28.24 -4.14
C ALA A 31 9.70 -27.72 -3.27
N GLU A 32 8.65 -28.53 -3.06
CA GLU A 32 7.54 -28.17 -2.17
C GLU A 32 8.13 -27.88 -0.78
N VAL A 33 8.07 -26.60 -0.38
CA VAL A 33 8.46 -26.18 0.97
C VAL A 33 7.49 -26.84 1.94
N LYS A 34 8.00 -27.68 2.84
CA LYS A 34 7.16 -28.34 3.86
C LYS A 34 6.50 -27.27 4.74
N PRO A 35 5.19 -27.47 5.08
CA PRO A 35 4.49 -26.55 5.96
C PRO A 35 5.24 -26.33 7.29
N ASP A 36 5.32 -25.08 7.72
CA ASP A 36 5.93 -24.72 9.01
C ASP A 36 4.97 -25.07 10.16
N LYS A 37 5.36 -26.07 10.97
CA LYS A 37 4.54 -26.52 12.11
C LYS A 37 4.29 -25.44 13.14
N GLU A 38 5.24 -24.53 13.32
CA GLU A 38 5.09 -23.42 14.27
C GLU A 38 4.05 -22.42 13.78
N VAL A 39 4.03 -22.12 12.48
CA VAL A 39 2.98 -21.29 11.87
C VAL A 39 1.61 -21.90 12.09
N ALA A 40 1.44 -23.20 11.85
CA ALA A 40 0.17 -23.88 12.11
C ALA A 40 -0.26 -23.77 13.59
N THR A 41 0.66 -24.04 14.52
CA THR A 41 0.38 -23.92 15.97
C THR A 41 0.00 -22.49 16.36
N LYS A 42 0.68 -21.47 15.80
CA LYS A 42 0.37 -20.07 16.08
C LYS A 42 -0.97 -19.63 15.50
N LEU A 43 -1.36 -20.16 14.35
CA LEU A 43 -2.67 -19.89 13.75
C LEU A 43 -3.80 -20.52 14.58
N ASP A 44 -3.62 -21.75 15.09
CA ASP A 44 -4.59 -22.37 15.99
C ASP A 44 -4.73 -21.57 17.29
N GLN A 45 -3.61 -21.15 17.89
CA GLN A 45 -3.58 -20.28 19.06
C GLN A 45 -4.31 -18.95 18.80
N LEU A 46 -4.09 -18.32 17.66
CA LEU A 46 -4.76 -17.07 17.25
C LEU A 46 -6.26 -17.26 17.12
N LYS A 47 -6.69 -18.38 16.55
CA LYS A 47 -8.10 -18.74 16.44
C LYS A 47 -8.76 -18.87 17.81
N ASP A 48 -8.13 -19.56 18.77
CA ASP A 48 -8.64 -19.69 20.14
C ASP A 48 -8.79 -18.34 20.84
N ILE A 49 -7.85 -17.41 20.58
CA ILE A 49 -7.91 -16.02 21.10
C ILE A 49 -9.08 -15.24 20.45
N VAL A 50 -9.31 -15.43 19.16
CA VAL A 50 -10.45 -14.80 18.45
C VAL A 50 -11.78 -15.31 18.99
N ASP A 51 -11.86 -16.57 19.36
CA ASP A 51 -13.06 -17.21 19.90
C ASP A 51 -13.31 -16.90 21.38
N ASP A 52 -12.33 -16.30 22.11
CA ASP A 52 -12.52 -15.84 23.50
C ASP A 52 -13.52 -14.67 23.56
N LYS A 53 -14.73 -14.96 24.05
CA LYS A 53 -15.82 -14.00 24.17
C LYS A 53 -15.60 -12.92 25.23
N LYS A 54 -14.61 -13.10 26.12
CA LYS A 54 -14.25 -12.16 27.19
C LYS A 54 -13.14 -11.19 26.78
N PHE A 55 -12.44 -11.48 25.67
CA PHE A 55 -11.29 -10.73 25.17
C PHE A 55 -10.10 -10.66 26.16
N ALA A 56 -10.05 -11.62 27.07
CA ALA A 56 -9.02 -11.64 28.14
C ALA A 56 -7.62 -12.00 27.59
N ARG A 57 -7.57 -12.65 26.42
CA ARG A 57 -6.33 -13.12 25.80
C ARG A 57 -5.83 -12.20 24.67
N ASP A 58 -6.36 -10.99 24.51
CA ASP A 58 -5.95 -10.09 23.43
C ASP A 58 -4.45 -9.72 23.52
N ALA A 59 -3.88 -9.60 24.73
CA ALA A 59 -2.44 -9.38 24.89
C ALA A 59 -1.60 -10.52 24.31
N GLU A 60 -2.00 -11.78 24.54
CA GLU A 60 -1.36 -12.95 23.93
C GLU A 60 -1.49 -12.91 22.37
N GLY A 61 -2.61 -12.37 21.87
CA GLY A 61 -2.84 -12.18 20.44
C GLY A 61 -1.79 -11.30 19.77
N PHE A 62 -1.33 -10.24 20.43
CA PHE A 62 -0.25 -9.39 19.89
C PHE A 62 1.06 -10.17 19.71
N ASP A 63 1.41 -11.01 20.69
CA ASP A 63 2.63 -11.83 20.62
C ASP A 63 2.54 -12.84 19.48
N VAL A 64 1.38 -13.50 19.33
CA VAL A 64 1.14 -14.45 18.25
C VAL A 64 1.23 -13.77 16.88
N ILE A 65 0.61 -12.61 16.70
CA ILE A 65 0.67 -11.84 15.45
C ILE A 65 2.13 -11.46 15.15
N THR A 66 2.90 -11.02 16.17
CA THR A 66 4.31 -10.66 16.00
C THR A 66 5.14 -11.85 15.51
N VAL A 67 4.95 -13.03 16.11
CA VAL A 67 5.65 -14.25 15.66
C VAL A 67 5.30 -14.61 14.22
N LEU A 68 4.01 -14.52 13.83
CA LEU A 68 3.58 -14.80 12.46
C LEU A 68 4.23 -13.85 11.44
N VAL A 69 4.36 -12.56 11.76
CA VAL A 69 5.06 -11.58 10.91
C VAL A 69 6.55 -11.90 10.81
N GLN A 70 7.22 -12.25 11.92
CA GLN A 70 8.63 -12.66 11.91
C GLN A 70 8.86 -13.90 11.03
N LYS A 71 7.98 -14.89 11.14
CA LYS A 71 8.01 -16.08 10.28
C LYS A 71 7.83 -15.73 8.81
N TRP A 72 6.91 -14.83 8.50
CA TRP A 72 6.71 -14.31 7.14
C TRP A 72 7.99 -13.69 6.58
N GLN A 73 8.65 -12.83 7.35
CA GLN A 73 9.90 -12.17 6.96
C GLN A 73 11.06 -13.16 6.81
N GLY A 74 11.04 -14.24 7.56
CA GLY A 74 12.02 -15.34 7.43
C GLY A 74 11.84 -16.20 6.18
N GLY A 75 10.77 -15.99 5.40
CA GLY A 75 10.47 -16.73 4.17
C GLY A 75 9.60 -17.96 4.42
N LEU A 76 8.32 -17.85 4.08
CA LEU A 76 7.34 -18.94 4.16
C LEU A 76 7.02 -19.48 2.78
N GLY A 77 6.63 -20.76 2.71
CA GLY A 77 6.03 -21.33 1.53
C GLY A 77 4.64 -20.72 1.25
N ASP A 78 4.18 -20.77 -0.01
CA ASP A 78 2.93 -20.13 -0.44
C ASP A 78 1.70 -20.60 0.34
N LYS A 79 1.67 -21.87 0.75
CA LYS A 79 0.58 -22.41 1.57
C LYS A 79 0.51 -21.73 2.94
N ASP A 80 1.65 -21.60 3.61
CA ASP A 80 1.73 -20.96 4.92
C ASP A 80 1.47 -19.45 4.81
N LYS A 81 1.98 -18.78 3.75
CA LYS A 81 1.66 -17.38 3.47
C LYS A 81 0.15 -17.16 3.37
N LYS A 82 -0.56 -17.94 2.56
CA LYS A 82 -2.02 -17.87 2.44
C LYS A 82 -2.71 -18.10 3.78
N ALA A 83 -2.21 -19.06 4.58
CA ALA A 83 -2.76 -19.36 5.90
C ALA A 83 -2.57 -18.20 6.88
N VAL A 84 -1.40 -17.55 6.89
CA VAL A 84 -1.12 -16.37 7.73
C VAL A 84 -2.04 -15.20 7.36
N VAL A 85 -2.15 -14.85 6.07
CA VAL A 85 -3.07 -13.79 5.62
C VAL A 85 -4.50 -14.09 6.07
N LYS A 86 -4.96 -15.34 5.86
CA LYS A 86 -6.31 -15.75 6.26
C LYS A 86 -6.51 -15.74 7.77
N GLY A 87 -5.50 -16.13 8.54
CA GLY A 87 -5.52 -16.07 9.99
C GLY A 87 -5.69 -14.64 10.51
N LEU A 88 -4.91 -13.70 9.98
CA LEU A 88 -5.01 -12.27 10.34
C LEU A 88 -6.33 -11.65 9.88
N GLU A 89 -6.83 -11.97 8.70
CA GLU A 89 -8.16 -11.57 8.25
C GLU A 89 -9.24 -12.09 9.22
N ASN A 90 -9.14 -13.34 9.66
CA ASN A 90 -10.09 -13.94 10.59
C ASN A 90 -10.10 -13.26 11.98
N VAL A 91 -9.00 -12.68 12.43
CA VAL A 91 -8.96 -11.84 13.65
C VAL A 91 -10.05 -10.77 13.58
N MET A 92 -10.24 -10.17 12.43
CA MET A 92 -11.19 -9.07 12.23
C MET A 92 -12.59 -9.56 11.86
N LEU A 93 -12.69 -10.64 11.07
CA LEU A 93 -13.98 -11.08 10.51
C LEU A 93 -14.67 -12.20 11.30
N LYS A 94 -13.98 -12.86 12.24
CA LYS A 94 -14.54 -13.97 13.02
C LYS A 94 -14.68 -13.63 14.51
N GLY A 95 -15.25 -14.56 15.26
CA GLY A 95 -15.49 -14.42 16.68
C GLY A 95 -16.53 -13.34 17.04
N LYS A 96 -16.66 -13.06 18.33
CA LYS A 96 -17.49 -11.96 18.83
C LYS A 96 -16.87 -10.61 18.45
N LEU A 97 -17.69 -9.67 17.98
CA LEU A 97 -17.22 -8.31 17.68
C LEU A 97 -16.71 -7.65 18.97
N ARG A 98 -15.46 -7.21 18.96
CA ARG A 98 -14.87 -6.40 20.02
C ARG A 98 -15.48 -5.00 19.98
N PRO A 99 -15.83 -4.40 21.13
CA PRO A 99 -16.19 -2.99 21.18
C PRO A 99 -15.07 -2.11 20.60
N HIS A 100 -15.40 -0.95 20.06
CA HIS A 100 -14.45 -0.04 19.43
C HIS A 100 -13.30 0.40 20.38
N ASP A 101 -13.57 0.54 21.67
CA ASP A 101 -12.59 0.85 22.73
C ASP A 101 -11.63 -0.32 23.04
N LYS A 102 -11.94 -1.52 22.57
CA LYS A 102 -11.13 -2.75 22.68
C LYS A 102 -10.72 -3.31 21.31
N ALA A 103 -10.63 -2.45 20.30
CA ALA A 103 -10.33 -2.85 18.92
C ALA A 103 -8.81 -2.98 18.63
N GLN A 104 -7.94 -2.89 19.65
CA GLN A 104 -6.50 -2.90 19.47
C GLN A 104 -5.98 -4.14 18.75
N LEU A 105 -6.60 -5.32 19.00
CA LEU A 105 -6.22 -6.55 18.30
C LEU A 105 -6.52 -6.47 16.80
N TYR A 106 -7.64 -5.81 16.41
CA TYR A 106 -7.95 -5.55 15.01
C TYR A 106 -6.93 -4.62 14.36
N THR A 107 -6.55 -3.55 15.06
CA THR A 107 -5.50 -2.62 14.62
C THR A 107 -4.17 -3.34 14.43
N ALA A 108 -3.76 -4.20 15.40
CA ALA A 108 -2.54 -4.97 15.29
C ALA A 108 -2.56 -5.92 14.08
N ALA A 109 -3.68 -6.60 13.84
CA ALA A 109 -3.83 -7.47 12.68
C ALA A 109 -3.77 -6.67 11.36
N ALA A 110 -4.41 -5.49 11.28
CA ALA A 110 -4.34 -4.63 10.11
C ALA A 110 -2.90 -4.16 9.82
N VAL A 111 -2.19 -3.68 10.85
CA VAL A 111 -0.79 -3.24 10.75
C VAL A 111 0.12 -4.40 10.31
N ALA A 112 -0.08 -5.58 10.89
CA ALA A 112 0.64 -6.79 10.51
C ALA A 112 0.42 -7.15 9.04
N MET A 113 -0.85 -7.15 8.59
CA MET A 113 -1.18 -7.42 7.17
C MET A 113 -0.50 -6.43 6.22
N GLY A 114 -0.38 -5.16 6.59
CA GLY A 114 0.38 -4.19 5.80
C GLY A 114 1.86 -4.53 5.60
N GLN A 115 2.45 -5.36 6.49
CA GLN A 115 3.83 -5.84 6.38
C GLN A 115 3.97 -7.12 5.54
N LEU A 116 2.85 -7.76 5.19
CA LEU A 116 2.86 -8.99 4.39
C LEU A 116 2.95 -8.73 2.87
N GLY A 117 2.92 -7.47 2.45
CA GLY A 117 3.01 -7.12 1.04
C GLY A 117 1.71 -7.36 0.27
N ILE A 118 1.86 -7.52 -1.04
CA ILE A 118 0.75 -7.60 -2.01
C ILE A 118 -0.25 -8.73 -1.69
N GLU A 119 0.20 -9.81 -1.08
CA GLU A 119 -0.62 -10.97 -0.75
C GLU A 119 -1.76 -10.66 0.23
N ALA A 120 -1.60 -9.59 1.05
CA ALA A 120 -2.61 -9.19 2.03
C ALA A 120 -3.55 -8.07 1.52
N ALA A 121 -3.30 -7.50 0.36
CA ALA A 121 -4.02 -6.32 -0.12
C ALA A 121 -5.53 -6.54 -0.31
N ASP A 122 -5.91 -7.67 -0.91
CA ASP A 122 -7.32 -8.02 -1.12
C ASP A 122 -8.04 -8.30 0.20
N ALA A 123 -7.39 -8.97 1.14
CA ALA A 123 -7.95 -9.24 2.45
C ALA A 123 -8.16 -7.94 3.26
N LEU A 124 -7.21 -6.98 3.21
CA LEU A 124 -7.37 -5.66 3.82
C LEU A 124 -8.55 -4.89 3.23
N LYS A 125 -8.72 -4.92 1.90
CA LYS A 125 -9.86 -4.30 1.23
C LYS A 125 -11.17 -4.97 1.65
N SER A 126 -11.22 -6.30 1.67
CA SER A 126 -12.39 -7.07 2.12
C SER A 126 -12.82 -6.68 3.54
N VAL A 127 -11.86 -6.56 4.47
CA VAL A 127 -12.14 -6.11 5.84
C VAL A 127 -12.64 -4.68 5.88
N TYR A 128 -12.05 -3.77 5.10
CA TYR A 128 -12.48 -2.37 5.04
C TYR A 128 -13.93 -2.22 4.56
N GLU A 129 -14.37 -3.07 3.65
CA GLU A 129 -15.72 -3.08 3.09
C GLU A 129 -16.73 -3.89 3.92
N ASP A 130 -16.26 -4.62 4.94
CA ASP A 130 -17.13 -5.51 5.75
C ASP A 130 -18.08 -4.71 6.64
N LYS A 131 -19.32 -5.23 6.77
CA LYS A 131 -20.40 -4.64 7.57
C LYS A 131 -20.11 -4.62 9.07
N ARG A 132 -19.16 -5.40 9.56
CA ARG A 132 -18.74 -5.39 10.97
C ARG A 132 -18.13 -4.06 11.39
N PHE A 133 -17.53 -3.32 10.44
CA PHE A 133 -16.89 -2.04 10.67
C PHE A 133 -17.60 -0.94 9.86
N PRO A 134 -18.82 -0.55 10.25
CA PRO A 134 -19.61 0.41 9.50
C PRO A 134 -18.92 1.78 9.42
N LYS A 135 -19.37 2.61 8.49
CA LYS A 135 -18.92 4.01 8.35
C LYS A 135 -19.52 4.89 9.47
N LYS A 136 -19.08 4.66 10.71
CA LYS A 136 -19.46 5.42 11.90
C LYS A 136 -18.20 5.92 12.59
N GLU A 137 -18.34 7.01 13.33
CA GLU A 137 -17.25 7.71 14.01
C GLU A 137 -16.39 6.78 14.87
N GLU A 138 -17.01 5.87 15.61
CA GLU A 138 -16.32 4.92 16.48
C GLU A 138 -15.36 3.98 15.75
N TRP A 139 -15.58 3.73 14.46
CA TRP A 139 -14.74 2.85 13.62
C TRP A 139 -13.75 3.59 12.72
N VAL A 140 -13.80 4.92 12.69
CA VAL A 140 -12.88 5.74 11.88
C VAL A 140 -11.41 5.42 12.17
N PRO A 141 -10.96 5.28 13.43
CA PRO A 141 -9.56 4.95 13.72
C PRO A 141 -9.11 3.62 13.09
N LEU A 142 -9.90 2.55 13.24
CA LEU A 142 -9.58 1.26 12.61
C LEU A 142 -9.58 1.34 11.08
N ARG A 143 -10.56 2.03 10.51
CA ARG A 143 -10.67 2.22 9.06
C ARG A 143 -9.47 3.00 8.50
N CYS A 144 -8.97 4.01 9.22
CA CYS A 144 -7.73 4.70 8.87
C CYS A 144 -6.53 3.75 8.85
N GLU A 145 -6.41 2.88 9.85
CA GLU A 145 -5.30 1.89 9.89
C GLU A 145 -5.40 0.87 8.76
N LEU A 146 -6.60 0.43 8.39
CA LEU A 146 -6.80 -0.46 7.25
C LEU A 146 -6.36 0.19 5.93
N LEU A 147 -6.68 1.48 5.70
CA LEU A 147 -6.23 2.22 4.52
C LEU A 147 -4.70 2.37 4.49
N LYS A 148 -4.10 2.76 5.63
CA LYS A 148 -2.64 2.88 5.74
C LYS A 148 -1.93 1.54 5.52
N ALA A 149 -2.47 0.46 6.10
CA ALA A 149 -1.96 -0.89 5.88
C ALA A 149 -2.05 -1.31 4.41
N MET A 150 -3.17 -1.00 3.74
CA MET A 150 -3.36 -1.28 2.32
C MET A 150 -2.31 -0.55 1.46
N GLY A 151 -2.01 0.73 1.75
CA GLY A 151 -0.93 1.45 1.08
C GLY A 151 0.44 0.81 1.28
N LYS A 152 0.73 0.28 2.48
CA LYS A 152 1.99 -0.41 2.79
C LYS A 152 2.19 -1.71 1.99
N THR A 153 1.11 -2.34 1.51
CA THR A 153 1.23 -3.53 0.65
C THR A 153 1.85 -3.22 -0.71
N LYS A 154 1.83 -1.96 -1.15
CA LYS A 154 2.31 -1.48 -2.45
C LYS A 154 1.64 -2.17 -3.66
N ASP A 155 0.43 -2.74 -3.46
CA ASP A 155 -0.36 -3.31 -4.55
C ASP A 155 -0.98 -2.19 -5.41
N GLU A 156 -0.44 -1.97 -6.60
CA GLU A 156 -0.89 -0.93 -7.53
C GLU A 156 -2.38 -1.07 -7.91
N SER A 157 -2.95 -2.27 -7.83
CA SER A 157 -4.37 -2.48 -8.09
C SER A 157 -5.28 -1.77 -7.09
N LYS A 158 -4.76 -1.36 -5.93
CA LYS A 158 -5.49 -0.64 -4.89
C LYS A 158 -5.44 0.88 -5.03
N VAL A 159 -4.60 1.42 -5.92
CA VAL A 159 -4.45 2.87 -6.12
C VAL A 159 -5.78 3.55 -6.42
N LYS A 160 -6.56 3.01 -7.36
CA LYS A 160 -7.86 3.61 -7.71
C LYS A 160 -8.85 3.61 -6.55
N PHE A 161 -8.87 2.54 -5.76
CA PHE A 161 -9.71 2.44 -4.57
C PHE A 161 -9.30 3.49 -3.51
N LEU A 162 -8.01 3.62 -3.23
CA LEU A 162 -7.49 4.62 -2.29
C LEU A 162 -7.74 6.05 -2.78
N LEU A 163 -7.57 6.31 -4.08
CA LEU A 163 -7.88 7.62 -4.69
C LEU A 163 -9.36 7.96 -4.57
N GLU A 164 -10.26 6.98 -4.73
CA GLU A 164 -11.68 7.24 -4.58
C GLU A 164 -12.03 7.67 -3.15
N ILE A 165 -11.47 7.01 -2.14
CA ILE A 165 -11.65 7.40 -0.73
C ILE A 165 -11.03 8.77 -0.47
N ALA A 166 -9.78 9.01 -0.89
CA ALA A 166 -9.12 10.29 -0.73
C ALA A 166 -9.88 11.47 -1.35
N ARG A 167 -10.67 11.21 -2.39
CA ARG A 167 -11.39 12.27 -3.13
C ARG A 167 -12.84 12.46 -2.71
N ARG A 168 -13.47 11.44 -2.13
CA ARG A 168 -14.94 11.41 -2.00
C ARG A 168 -15.47 10.99 -0.64
N ASP A 169 -14.62 10.50 0.25
CA ASP A 169 -15.14 10.08 1.56
C ASP A 169 -15.60 11.31 2.35
N PRO A 170 -16.81 11.29 2.96
CA PRO A 170 -17.30 12.40 3.75
C PRO A 170 -16.48 12.65 5.02
N GLU A 171 -15.74 11.64 5.50
CA GLU A 171 -14.93 11.72 6.70
C GLU A 171 -13.49 12.18 6.37
N ALA A 172 -13.12 13.39 6.86
CA ALA A 172 -11.83 13.99 6.58
C ALA A 172 -10.63 13.13 7.00
N GLN A 173 -10.76 12.37 8.10
CA GLN A 173 -9.70 11.48 8.58
C GLN A 173 -9.47 10.32 7.62
N LEU A 174 -10.52 9.80 6.98
CA LEU A 174 -10.40 8.74 5.96
C LEU A 174 -9.80 9.28 4.66
N GLU A 175 -10.20 10.49 4.22
CA GLU A 175 -9.54 11.18 3.10
C GLU A 175 -8.03 11.34 3.38
N ALA A 176 -7.68 11.82 4.57
CA ALA A 176 -6.30 12.01 4.98
C ALA A 176 -5.50 10.70 5.02
N ALA A 177 -6.07 9.64 5.60
CA ALA A 177 -5.44 8.32 5.69
C ALA A 177 -5.25 7.67 4.33
N ALA A 178 -6.22 7.82 3.42
CA ALA A 178 -6.11 7.31 2.05
C ALA A 178 -5.01 8.04 1.28
N GLY A 179 -4.91 9.37 1.41
CA GLY A 179 -3.82 10.14 0.80
C GLY A 179 -2.45 9.79 1.38
N GLU A 180 -2.34 9.60 2.70
CA GLU A 180 -1.12 9.10 3.36
C GLU A 180 -0.72 7.72 2.82
N ALA A 181 -1.69 6.81 2.66
CA ALA A 181 -1.48 5.48 2.12
C ALA A 181 -0.92 5.52 0.69
N LEU A 182 -1.42 6.42 -0.15
CA LEU A 182 -0.96 6.62 -1.53
C LEU A 182 0.51 7.07 -1.61
N GLY A 183 1.05 7.70 -0.57
CA GLY A 183 2.46 8.03 -0.50
C GLY A 183 3.42 6.84 -0.46
N ASN A 184 2.92 5.61 -0.19
CA ASN A 184 3.77 4.40 -0.17
C ASN A 184 4.12 3.87 -1.59
N TYR A 185 3.56 4.44 -2.64
CA TYR A 185 3.81 4.06 -4.04
C TYR A 185 4.98 4.81 -4.67
N GLU A 186 5.94 5.28 -3.86
CA GLU A 186 7.12 6.02 -4.30
C GLU A 186 8.02 5.23 -5.27
N ASP A 187 8.05 3.90 -5.15
CA ASP A 187 8.82 3.00 -6.03
C ASP A 187 8.04 2.58 -7.28
N SER A 188 6.76 2.97 -7.41
CA SER A 188 5.94 2.62 -8.56
C SER A 188 6.36 3.36 -9.82
N LYS A 189 5.89 2.87 -10.97
CA LYS A 189 6.11 3.51 -12.25
C LYS A 189 5.59 4.95 -12.24
N GLN A 190 6.20 5.78 -13.07
CA GLN A 190 5.89 7.21 -13.11
C GLN A 190 4.41 7.50 -13.45
N GLU A 191 3.79 6.67 -14.27
CA GLU A 191 2.38 6.78 -14.63
C GLU A 191 1.48 6.68 -13.39
N ILE A 192 1.77 5.72 -12.51
CA ILE A 192 1.04 5.53 -11.26
C ILE A 192 1.25 6.73 -10.32
N LYS A 193 2.50 7.20 -10.18
CA LYS A 193 2.80 8.38 -9.36
C LYS A 193 2.09 9.63 -9.87
N LYS A 194 2.03 9.82 -11.18
CA LYS A 194 1.29 10.93 -11.83
C LYS A 194 -0.22 10.81 -11.61
N GLU A 195 -0.78 9.61 -11.73
CA GLU A 195 -2.20 9.35 -11.44
C GLU A 195 -2.53 9.73 -9.99
N ILE A 196 -1.69 9.31 -9.03
CA ILE A 196 -1.89 9.61 -7.61
C ILE A 196 -1.81 11.11 -7.36
N VAL A 197 -0.72 11.76 -7.76
CA VAL A 197 -0.53 13.21 -7.51
C VAL A 197 -1.61 14.03 -8.18
N GLY A 198 -1.95 13.73 -9.45
CA GLY A 198 -3.03 14.43 -10.15
C GLY A 198 -4.39 14.24 -9.47
N GLY A 199 -4.68 13.00 -9.00
CA GLY A 199 -5.91 12.69 -8.29
C GLY A 199 -6.04 13.41 -6.94
N LEU A 200 -4.96 13.49 -6.16
CA LEU A 200 -4.92 14.24 -4.90
C LEU A 200 -5.07 15.74 -5.13
N LEU A 201 -4.38 16.30 -6.14
CA LEU A 201 -4.42 17.73 -6.44
C LEU A 201 -5.80 18.22 -6.88
N ILE A 202 -6.57 17.41 -7.60
CA ILE A 202 -7.95 17.77 -7.97
C ILE A 202 -8.75 18.05 -6.69
N ARG A 203 -8.75 17.14 -5.74
CA ARG A 203 -9.51 17.28 -4.51
C ARG A 203 -8.93 18.34 -3.57
N TYR A 204 -7.60 18.43 -3.49
CA TYR A 204 -6.92 19.45 -2.70
C TYR A 204 -7.32 20.85 -3.17
N GLY A 205 -7.37 21.08 -4.49
CA GLY A 205 -7.79 22.36 -5.06
C GLY A 205 -9.25 22.72 -4.77
N GLU A 206 -10.17 21.74 -4.80
CA GLU A 206 -11.57 21.95 -4.42
C GLU A 206 -11.67 22.43 -2.97
N ILE A 207 -10.97 21.75 -2.05
CA ILE A 207 -10.99 22.07 -0.61
C ILE A 207 -10.29 23.42 -0.36
N ASP A 208 -9.11 23.64 -0.93
CA ASP A 208 -8.35 24.90 -0.76
C ASP A 208 -9.15 26.11 -1.27
N SER A 209 -9.68 26.04 -2.48
CA SER A 209 -10.47 27.10 -3.09
C SER A 209 -11.70 27.47 -2.23
N ARG A 210 -12.42 26.46 -1.72
CA ARG A 210 -13.61 26.70 -0.91
C ARG A 210 -13.25 27.20 0.50
N SER A 211 -12.14 26.72 1.06
CA SER A 211 -11.68 27.15 2.40
C SER A 211 -11.23 28.60 2.48
N ARG A 212 -10.89 29.23 1.34
CA ARG A 212 -10.42 30.62 1.26
C ARG A 212 -11.56 31.65 1.17
N GLN A 213 -12.80 31.22 1.18
CA GLN A 213 -13.93 32.14 1.19
C GLN A 213 -13.99 32.87 2.53
N LEU A 214 -14.09 34.21 2.46
CA LEU A 214 -13.91 35.09 3.63
C LEU A 214 -15.18 35.38 4.41
N ASP A 215 -16.35 34.86 4.00
CA ASP A 215 -17.57 35.07 4.76
C ASP A 215 -17.55 34.24 6.05
N PRO A 216 -17.47 34.86 7.23
CA PRO A 216 -17.48 34.15 8.51
C PRO A 216 -18.79 33.38 8.78
N ALA A 217 -19.86 33.70 8.08
CA ALA A 217 -21.15 33.00 8.19
C ALA A 217 -21.22 31.77 7.27
N ASP A 218 -20.26 31.58 6.37
CA ASP A 218 -20.23 30.44 5.47
C ASP A 218 -19.76 29.15 6.18
N ILE A 219 -20.73 28.37 6.67
CA ILE A 219 -20.48 27.11 7.37
C ILE A 219 -19.73 26.12 6.49
N GLU A 220 -19.97 26.12 5.19
CA GLU A 220 -19.28 25.22 4.27
C GLU A 220 -17.79 25.57 4.14
N ALA A 221 -17.46 26.87 4.02
CA ALA A 221 -16.08 27.33 4.02
C ALA A 221 -15.36 26.95 5.33
N GLN A 222 -16.00 27.13 6.48
CA GLN A 222 -15.43 26.72 7.77
C GLN A 222 -15.20 25.18 7.83
N ASN A 223 -16.12 24.39 7.32
CA ASN A 223 -15.94 22.94 7.24
C ASN A 223 -14.77 22.54 6.30
N MET A 224 -14.61 23.25 5.19
CA MET A 224 -13.47 23.02 4.29
C MET A 224 -12.13 23.46 4.92
N GLN A 225 -12.11 24.53 5.74
CA GLN A 225 -10.90 24.89 6.51
C GLN A 225 -10.49 23.81 7.50
N LYS A 226 -11.47 23.26 8.26
CA LYS A 226 -11.21 22.13 9.16
C LYS A 226 -10.71 20.90 8.40
N ARG A 227 -11.33 20.60 7.27
CA ARG A 227 -10.92 19.47 6.40
C ARG A 227 -9.52 19.67 5.86
N LEU A 228 -9.20 20.87 5.37
CA LEU A 228 -7.86 21.24 4.89
C LEU A 228 -6.79 21.04 5.98
N ALA A 229 -7.07 21.44 7.21
CA ALA A 229 -6.17 21.23 8.34
C ALA A 229 -5.89 19.75 8.63
N VAL A 230 -6.85 18.86 8.39
CA VAL A 230 -6.72 17.42 8.60
C VAL A 230 -5.91 16.77 7.49
N ILE A 231 -6.10 17.18 6.21
CA ILE A 231 -5.50 16.48 5.07
C ILE A 231 -4.13 17.02 4.67
N SER A 232 -3.89 18.35 4.81
CA SER A 232 -2.77 19.04 4.14
C SER A 232 -1.41 18.45 4.49
N GLY A 233 -1.10 18.24 5.77
CA GLY A 233 0.18 17.69 6.19
C GLY A 233 0.46 16.30 5.60
N LYS A 234 -0.54 15.41 5.69
CA LYS A 234 -0.42 14.03 5.21
C LYS A 234 -0.30 13.94 3.69
N TRP A 235 -1.07 14.78 2.97
CA TRP A 235 -1.03 14.80 1.52
C TRP A 235 0.24 15.46 0.98
N ASN A 236 0.72 16.52 1.63
CA ASN A 236 2.01 17.12 1.28
C ASN A 236 3.15 16.12 1.46
N ASP A 237 3.16 15.35 2.56
CA ASP A 237 4.14 14.30 2.78
C ASP A 237 4.05 13.18 1.74
N ALA A 238 2.85 12.75 1.37
CA ALA A 238 2.63 11.76 0.34
C ALA A 238 3.15 12.24 -1.03
N MET A 239 2.77 13.45 -1.44
CA MET A 239 3.22 14.03 -2.70
C MET A 239 4.73 14.27 -2.71
N ARG A 240 5.33 14.69 -1.58
CA ARG A 240 6.78 14.81 -1.42
C ARG A 240 7.49 13.48 -1.68
N ARG A 241 7.00 12.38 -1.12
CA ARG A 241 7.56 11.03 -1.34
C ARG A 241 7.47 10.62 -2.80
N LEU A 242 6.35 10.90 -3.46
CA LEU A 242 6.09 10.51 -4.85
C LEU A 242 6.89 11.33 -5.87
N THR A 243 7.20 12.61 -5.56
CA THR A 243 7.77 13.56 -6.53
C THR A 243 9.18 14.00 -6.20
N GLY A 244 9.64 13.82 -4.96
CA GLY A 244 10.89 14.40 -4.45
C GLY A 244 10.84 15.91 -4.22
N GLN A 245 9.68 16.58 -4.45
CA GLN A 245 9.52 18.02 -4.27
C GLN A 245 8.99 18.32 -2.87
N THR A 246 9.32 19.52 -2.34
CA THR A 246 8.86 19.96 -1.02
C THR A 246 8.09 21.26 -1.17
N PHE A 247 6.78 21.15 -1.10
CA PHE A 247 5.85 22.28 -1.07
C PHE A 247 4.89 22.11 0.10
N HIS A 248 4.30 23.20 0.55
CA HIS A 248 3.47 23.22 1.76
C HIS A 248 2.01 23.55 1.48
N GLU A 249 1.73 24.22 0.37
CA GLU A 249 0.40 24.70 0.00
C GLU A 249 -0.02 24.21 -1.37
N PHE A 250 -1.34 24.13 -1.59
CA PHE A 250 -1.92 23.70 -2.87
C PHE A 250 -1.43 24.52 -4.07
N PRO A 251 -1.33 25.89 -4.04
CA PRO A 251 -0.91 26.65 -5.20
C PRO A 251 0.47 26.28 -5.71
N GLU A 252 1.43 26.00 -4.82
CA GLU A 252 2.80 25.60 -5.15
C GLU A 252 2.80 24.23 -5.85
N TRP A 253 2.09 23.26 -5.28
CA TRP A 253 1.91 21.93 -5.86
C TRP A 253 1.27 21.96 -7.23
N ASN A 254 0.21 22.77 -7.39
CA ASN A 254 -0.53 22.90 -8.64
C ASN A 254 0.32 23.57 -9.73
N GLU A 255 1.08 24.61 -9.40
CA GLU A 255 1.99 25.26 -10.33
C GLU A 255 3.07 24.30 -10.82
N TRP A 256 3.73 23.60 -9.90
CA TRP A 256 4.73 22.59 -10.23
C TRP A 256 4.15 21.48 -11.10
N HIS A 257 3.02 20.91 -10.70
CA HIS A 257 2.36 19.83 -11.43
C HIS A 257 2.00 20.25 -12.86
N ASN A 258 1.43 21.42 -13.05
CA ASN A 258 1.09 21.94 -14.39
C ASN A 258 2.31 22.07 -15.31
N LYS A 259 3.46 22.41 -14.77
CA LYS A 259 4.74 22.51 -15.53
C LYS A 259 5.35 21.13 -15.83
N HIS A 260 5.04 20.08 -15.03
CA HIS A 260 5.76 18.80 -15.07
C HIS A 260 4.89 17.57 -15.37
N LYS A 261 3.55 17.66 -15.38
CA LYS A 261 2.64 16.52 -15.60
C LYS A 261 2.93 15.72 -16.88
N ASN A 262 3.43 16.40 -17.93
CA ASN A 262 3.76 15.78 -19.22
C ASN A 262 5.26 15.48 -19.40
N LYS A 263 6.09 15.67 -18.35
CA LYS A 263 7.53 15.42 -18.39
C LYS A 263 7.87 14.23 -17.50
N GLU A 264 9.07 13.69 -17.67
CA GLU A 264 9.63 12.78 -16.68
C GLU A 264 9.94 13.54 -15.38
N TRP A 265 9.54 12.96 -14.25
CA TRP A 265 9.91 13.46 -12.94
C TRP A 265 11.27 12.87 -12.56
N LYS A 266 12.17 13.72 -12.18
CA LYS A 266 13.53 13.33 -11.76
C LYS A 266 13.58 13.09 -10.27
#